data_b746b2c3463af84c02e757668e4af66e
#
_entry.id   b746b2c3463af84c02e757668e4af66e
#
_cell.length_a   1.000
_cell.length_b   1.000
_cell.length_c   1.000
_cell.angle_alpha   90.00
_cell.angle_beta   90.00
_cell.angle_gamma   90.00
#
_symmetry.space_group_name_H-M   'P 1'
#
loop_
_entity.id
_entity.type
_entity.pdbx_description
1 polymer ?
#
loop_
_entity_poly.entity_id
_entity_poly.type
_entity_poly.pdbx_seq_one_letter_code
_entity_poly.pdbx_strand_id
1 'polypeptide(L)'
;MKKEVVFLVFILFCNTILAQHPLRHFLQSKDVLSHHIPYGNNPIAGHYVQAKDAKIYYEVYGKGQPILVLHGGIFGSTVEMAKIIDSLSIRFQVIAVSTRGHGKSEIGTEPMTLEQRARDVRAVIDAVTQEKVMLLGFSDGGYTAYKIASIYPDRVKKVIVIGAGVLNPGLRDFNFNFDEAMALDFDFWEQQKALMPEPKRLNEVFQQITNCYNQLTIDEKVLGAIQCPVLVMAGDRDEGNSVKNVLQAALLIPNHQLAIIPNAGHPVFIANFNATWASIAPFINEK
;
A
#
# COMPACT_ATOMS: atom_id res chain seq x y z
N MET A 1 -9.36 -30.20 67.50
CA MET A 1 -8.55 -29.44 66.57
C MET A 1 -8.79 -30.00 65.17
N LYS A 2 -9.63 -29.34 64.38
CA LYS A 2 -9.90 -29.70 62.98
C LYS A 2 -8.89 -28.95 62.09
N LYS A 3 -8.08 -29.66 61.31
CA LYS A 3 -7.18 -29.09 60.31
C LYS A 3 -7.99 -28.82 59.06
N GLU A 4 -8.13 -27.57 58.70
CA GLU A 4 -8.66 -27.18 57.39
C GLU A 4 -7.54 -27.30 56.37
N VAL A 5 -7.80 -28.10 55.32
CA VAL A 5 -6.91 -28.24 54.18
C VAL A 5 -7.39 -27.27 53.10
N VAL A 6 -6.65 -26.18 52.88
CA VAL A 6 -6.89 -25.22 51.82
C VAL A 6 -6.34 -25.80 50.51
N PHE A 7 -7.22 -26.16 49.59
CA PHE A 7 -6.85 -26.52 48.21
C PHE A 7 -6.64 -25.24 47.40
N LEU A 8 -5.37 -24.92 47.09
CA LEU A 8 -5.04 -23.86 46.12
C LEU A 8 -5.20 -24.45 44.72
N VAL A 9 -6.26 -24.04 44.03
CA VAL A 9 -6.46 -24.37 42.61
C VAL A 9 -5.62 -23.37 41.78
N PHE A 10 -4.48 -23.82 41.28
CA PHE A 10 -3.72 -23.10 40.26
C PHE A 10 -4.45 -23.23 38.92
N ILE A 11 -5.16 -22.20 38.48
CA ILE A 11 -5.66 -22.10 37.12
C ILE A 11 -4.48 -21.70 36.22
N LEU A 12 -3.87 -22.67 35.57
CA LEU A 12 -2.94 -22.44 34.47
C LEU A 12 -3.75 -21.87 33.29
N PHE A 13 -3.67 -20.54 33.12
CA PHE A 13 -4.04 -19.93 31.85
C PHE A 13 -3.02 -20.39 30.79
N CYS A 14 -3.38 -21.45 30.08
CA CYS A 14 -2.68 -21.85 28.88
C CYS A 14 -3.03 -20.82 27.80
N ASN A 15 -2.22 -19.75 27.69
CA ASN A 15 -2.25 -18.89 26.51
C ASN A 15 -1.78 -19.77 25.35
N THR A 16 -2.70 -20.38 24.63
CA THR A 16 -2.44 -20.92 23.30
C THR A 16 -2.13 -19.71 22.42
N ILE A 17 -0.86 -19.39 22.30
CA ILE A 17 -0.36 -18.59 21.19
C ILE A 17 -0.66 -19.45 19.96
N LEU A 18 -1.84 -19.24 19.35
CA LEU A 18 -2.08 -19.69 18.00
C LEU A 18 -0.96 -19.07 17.18
N ALA A 19 -0.04 -19.90 16.71
CA ALA A 19 0.99 -19.47 15.78
C ALA A 19 0.25 -18.83 14.59
N GLN A 20 0.19 -17.49 14.58
CA GLN A 20 -0.40 -16.78 13.46
C GLN A 20 0.46 -17.13 12.25
N HIS A 21 -0.15 -17.80 11.28
CA HIS A 21 0.53 -18.04 10.02
C HIS A 21 1.04 -16.69 9.50
N PRO A 22 2.28 -16.61 9.00
CA PRO A 22 2.84 -15.37 8.50
C PRO A 22 1.93 -14.81 7.41
N LEU A 23 1.77 -13.48 7.41
CA LEU A 23 0.98 -12.82 6.38
C LEU A 23 1.62 -13.04 5.02
N ARG A 24 0.79 -13.16 4.01
CA ARG A 24 1.16 -13.36 2.61
C ARG A 24 0.52 -12.29 1.72
N HIS A 25 1.11 -12.03 0.57
CA HIS A 25 0.47 -11.21 -0.44
C HIS A 25 -0.48 -12.07 -1.29
N PHE A 26 -1.41 -11.42 -1.99
CA PHE A 26 -2.37 -12.09 -2.86
C PHE A 26 -1.66 -12.95 -3.93
N LEU A 27 -2.14 -14.18 -4.13
CA LEU A 27 -1.57 -15.18 -5.03
C LEU A 27 -0.09 -15.53 -4.76
N GLN A 28 0.39 -15.31 -3.56
CA GLN A 28 1.75 -15.73 -3.19
C GLN A 28 1.90 -17.24 -3.29
N SER A 29 2.93 -17.68 -4.05
CA SER A 29 3.29 -19.11 -4.11
C SER A 29 3.62 -19.65 -2.73
N LYS A 30 3.20 -20.89 -2.43
CA LYS A 30 3.50 -21.59 -1.18
C LYS A 30 5.01 -21.83 -0.96
N ASP A 31 5.79 -21.82 -2.04
CA ASP A 31 7.24 -22.01 -1.99
C ASP A 31 8.01 -20.73 -1.62
N VAL A 32 7.35 -19.59 -1.59
CA VAL A 32 7.95 -18.32 -1.18
C VAL A 32 8.00 -18.28 0.35
N LEU A 33 9.21 -18.17 0.90
CA LEU A 33 9.39 -18.00 2.34
C LEU A 33 8.69 -16.72 2.81
N SER A 34 7.96 -16.85 3.91
CA SER A 34 7.33 -15.74 4.58
C SER A 34 8.39 -14.78 5.13
N HIS A 35 8.09 -13.49 5.13
CA HIS A 35 8.94 -12.51 5.81
C HIS A 35 8.96 -12.75 7.31
N HIS A 36 10.14 -12.61 7.94
CA HIS A 36 10.26 -12.69 9.40
C HIS A 36 9.58 -11.50 10.10
N ILE A 37 9.50 -10.34 9.42
CA ILE A 37 8.81 -9.15 9.90
C ILE A 37 7.34 -9.25 9.47
N PRO A 38 6.39 -9.17 10.40
CA PRO A 38 4.97 -9.28 10.10
C PRO A 38 4.41 -7.95 9.55
N TYR A 39 4.87 -7.53 8.36
CA TYR A 39 4.41 -6.31 7.70
C TYR A 39 2.89 -6.27 7.59
N GLY A 40 2.28 -5.14 7.98
CA GLY A 40 0.83 -4.96 8.05
C GLY A 40 0.20 -5.46 9.35
N ASN A 41 0.97 -6.11 10.23
CA ASN A 41 0.54 -6.59 11.54
C ASN A 41 1.65 -6.56 12.61
N ASN A 42 2.57 -5.62 12.52
CA ASN A 42 3.71 -5.53 13.43
C ASN A 42 3.33 -4.70 14.67
N PRO A 43 3.18 -5.33 15.86
CA PRO A 43 2.76 -4.60 17.07
C PRO A 43 3.83 -3.64 17.61
N ILE A 44 5.09 -3.78 17.19
CA ILE A 44 6.20 -2.93 17.63
C ILE A 44 6.30 -1.68 16.74
N ALA A 45 6.07 -1.82 15.44
CA ALA A 45 6.20 -0.75 14.46
C ALA A 45 4.86 -0.08 14.12
N GLY A 46 3.75 -0.65 14.56
CA GLY A 46 2.39 -0.25 14.19
C GLY A 46 1.86 0.93 14.98
N HIS A 47 1.24 1.86 14.27
CA HIS A 47 0.62 3.07 14.79
C HIS A 47 -0.73 3.32 14.13
N TYR A 48 -1.51 4.23 14.70
CA TYR A 48 -2.78 4.69 14.14
C TYR A 48 -2.83 6.22 14.12
N VAL A 49 -3.47 6.76 13.12
CA VAL A 49 -3.86 8.18 13.08
C VAL A 49 -5.36 8.29 12.77
N GLN A 50 -6.04 9.24 13.40
CA GLN A 50 -7.41 9.58 13.05
C GLN A 50 -7.40 10.44 11.78
N ALA A 51 -7.93 9.91 10.67
CA ALA A 51 -8.11 10.60 9.42
C ALA A 51 -9.60 10.85 9.19
N LYS A 52 -10.08 11.98 9.70
CA LYS A 52 -11.49 12.39 9.70
C LYS A 52 -12.41 11.34 10.34
N ASP A 53 -12.98 10.43 9.55
CA ASP A 53 -13.99 9.45 9.92
C ASP A 53 -13.45 8.00 10.07
N ALA A 54 -12.14 7.79 9.86
CA ALA A 54 -11.52 6.48 9.96
C ALA A 54 -10.15 6.54 10.64
N LYS A 55 -9.79 5.49 11.36
CA LYS A 55 -8.42 5.27 11.84
C LYS A 55 -7.62 4.56 10.77
N ILE A 56 -6.50 5.17 10.40
CA ILE A 56 -5.56 4.61 9.41
C ILE A 56 -4.36 4.01 10.14
N TYR A 57 -4.11 2.74 9.86
CA TYR A 57 -2.96 2.01 10.39
C TYR A 57 -1.73 2.22 9.49
N TYR A 58 -0.59 2.44 10.12
CA TYR A 58 0.70 2.53 9.44
C TYR A 58 1.80 1.96 10.32
N GLU A 59 2.90 1.59 9.72
CA GLU A 59 4.08 1.05 10.39
C GLU A 59 5.31 1.91 10.06
N VAL A 60 6.24 2.07 11.02
CA VAL A 60 7.45 2.87 10.83
C VAL A 60 8.68 2.00 11.02
N TYR A 61 9.58 2.01 10.01
CA TYR A 61 10.81 1.24 9.98
C TYR A 61 12.02 2.10 9.64
N GLY A 62 13.19 1.73 10.15
CA GLY A 62 14.43 2.46 9.86
C GLY A 62 14.46 3.88 10.42
N LYS A 63 15.43 4.67 9.94
CA LYS A 63 15.66 6.08 10.33
C LYS A 63 16.23 6.86 9.15
N GLY A 64 16.06 8.18 9.15
CA GLY A 64 16.59 9.06 8.11
C GLY A 64 15.50 9.86 7.41
N GLN A 65 15.75 10.26 6.16
CA GLN A 65 14.76 10.98 5.34
C GLN A 65 13.47 10.16 5.21
N PRO A 66 12.30 10.73 5.49
CA PRO A 66 11.06 9.99 5.43
C PRO A 66 10.65 9.62 4.00
N ILE A 67 10.28 8.36 3.82
CA ILE A 67 9.67 7.82 2.60
C ILE A 67 8.42 7.03 2.95
N LEU A 68 7.32 7.37 2.31
CA LEU A 68 6.05 6.72 2.52
C LEU A 68 5.80 5.70 1.43
N VAL A 69 5.37 4.48 1.81
CA VAL A 69 5.12 3.36 0.91
C VAL A 69 3.63 3.03 0.91
N LEU A 70 3.04 3.02 -0.29
CA LEU A 70 1.62 2.72 -0.55
C LEU A 70 1.50 1.47 -1.40
N HIS A 71 0.77 0.49 -0.90
CA HIS A 71 0.46 -0.76 -1.59
C HIS A 71 -0.59 -0.60 -2.70
N GLY A 72 -0.85 -1.65 -3.46
CA GLY A 72 -1.87 -1.72 -4.50
C GLY A 72 -3.31 -1.59 -3.99
N GLY A 73 -4.27 -1.63 -4.89
CA GLY A 73 -5.70 -1.56 -4.56
C GLY A 73 -6.24 -2.88 -4.04
N ILE A 74 -7.49 -3.19 -4.27
CA ILE A 74 -8.30 -4.29 -3.70
C ILE A 74 -7.51 -5.49 -3.18
N PHE A 75 -6.58 -6.02 -3.97
CA PHE A 75 -5.75 -7.18 -3.64
C PHE A 75 -4.44 -6.81 -2.91
N GLY A 76 -4.23 -5.52 -2.64
CA GLY A 76 -3.01 -5.00 -2.05
C GLY A 76 -2.94 -5.21 -0.54
N SER A 77 -1.73 -5.25 -0.05
CA SER A 77 -1.44 -5.31 1.39
C SER A 77 -0.02 -4.78 1.67
N THR A 78 0.23 -4.34 2.90
CA THR A 78 1.58 -3.87 3.27
C THR A 78 2.65 -4.96 3.04
N VAL A 79 2.30 -6.24 3.22
CA VAL A 79 3.23 -7.36 3.05
C VAL A 79 3.69 -7.53 1.59
N GLU A 80 2.92 -7.12 0.59
CA GLU A 80 3.38 -7.19 -0.80
C GLU A 80 4.59 -6.29 -1.06
N MET A 81 4.72 -5.21 -0.28
CA MET A 81 5.80 -4.23 -0.38
C MET A 81 7.03 -4.60 0.47
N ALA A 82 7.05 -5.77 1.09
CA ALA A 82 8.04 -6.16 2.10
C ALA A 82 9.50 -5.97 1.62
N LYS A 83 9.87 -6.48 0.43
CA LYS A 83 11.24 -6.32 -0.11
C LYS A 83 11.62 -4.87 -0.36
N ILE A 84 10.66 -4.04 -0.76
CA ILE A 84 10.84 -2.58 -0.92
C ILE A 84 11.09 -1.96 0.45
N ILE A 85 10.27 -2.29 1.46
CA ILE A 85 10.40 -1.78 2.82
C ILE A 85 11.74 -2.18 3.42
N ASP A 86 12.15 -3.45 3.30
CA ASP A 86 13.45 -3.96 3.76
C ASP A 86 14.61 -3.13 3.16
N SER A 87 14.59 -2.92 1.84
CA SER A 87 15.65 -2.22 1.13
C SER A 87 15.72 -0.74 1.46
N LEU A 88 14.57 -0.09 1.64
CA LEU A 88 14.48 1.32 2.00
C LEU A 88 14.86 1.57 3.45
N SER A 89 14.44 0.70 4.39
CA SER A 89 14.64 0.88 5.84
C SER A 89 16.10 0.88 6.29
N ILE A 90 17.01 0.44 5.44
CA ILE A 90 18.47 0.50 5.68
C ILE A 90 18.94 1.97 5.82
N ARG A 91 18.34 2.91 5.07
CA ARG A 91 18.81 4.30 4.99
C ARG A 91 17.73 5.36 5.17
N PHE A 92 16.47 4.98 5.14
CA PHE A 92 15.31 5.87 5.20
C PHE A 92 14.40 5.52 6.37
N GLN A 93 13.67 6.50 6.87
CA GLN A 93 12.51 6.25 7.72
C GLN A 93 11.33 5.88 6.81
N VAL A 94 11.01 4.59 6.76
CA VAL A 94 9.92 4.07 5.93
C VAL A 94 8.60 4.13 6.70
N ILE A 95 7.60 4.76 6.12
CA ILE A 95 6.23 4.84 6.64
C ILE A 95 5.37 3.98 5.72
N ALA A 96 5.08 2.74 6.12
CA ALA A 96 4.28 1.80 5.35
C ALA A 96 2.81 1.91 5.77
N VAL A 97 1.94 2.34 4.86
CA VAL A 97 0.53 2.63 5.16
C VAL A 97 -0.36 1.49 4.66
N SER A 98 -1.18 0.94 5.56
CA SER A 98 -2.36 0.19 5.13
C SER A 98 -3.45 1.20 4.77
N THR A 99 -3.80 1.29 3.50
CA THR A 99 -4.79 2.27 3.04
C THR A 99 -6.18 1.94 3.58
N ARG A 100 -7.09 2.90 3.58
CA ARG A 100 -8.48 2.75 4.05
C ARG A 100 -9.12 1.47 3.52
N GLY A 101 -9.73 0.68 4.42
CA GLY A 101 -10.36 -0.60 4.09
C GLY A 101 -9.40 -1.77 3.84
N HIS A 102 -8.08 -1.60 4.09
CA HIS A 102 -7.08 -2.66 4.00
C HIS A 102 -6.39 -2.91 5.33
N GLY A 103 -6.03 -4.17 5.57
CA GLY A 103 -5.34 -4.57 6.80
C GLY A 103 -6.05 -4.07 8.05
N LYS A 104 -5.35 -3.35 8.91
CA LYS A 104 -5.88 -2.82 10.18
C LYS A 104 -6.54 -1.43 10.08
N SER A 105 -6.65 -0.85 8.89
CA SER A 105 -7.31 0.44 8.70
C SER A 105 -8.82 0.29 8.61
N GLU A 106 -9.53 1.20 9.26
CA GLU A 106 -11.00 1.28 9.20
C GLU A 106 -11.48 1.67 7.78
N ILE A 107 -12.73 1.33 7.48
CA ILE A 107 -13.39 1.70 6.23
C ILE A 107 -13.95 3.13 6.31
N GLY A 108 -14.47 3.52 7.49
CA GLY A 108 -15.15 4.79 7.68
C GLY A 108 -16.51 4.86 6.99
N THR A 109 -17.01 6.07 6.79
CA THR A 109 -18.34 6.36 6.22
C THR A 109 -18.29 7.23 4.97
N GLU A 110 -17.16 7.89 4.68
CA GLU A 110 -17.02 8.68 3.46
C GLU A 110 -16.80 7.78 2.23
N PRO A 111 -17.30 8.18 1.05
CA PRO A 111 -17.01 7.49 -0.20
C PRO A 111 -15.50 7.40 -0.46
N MET A 112 -15.03 6.25 -0.90
CA MET A 112 -13.61 6.07 -1.28
C MET A 112 -13.34 6.78 -2.59
N THR A 113 -12.77 7.98 -2.52
CA THR A 113 -12.28 8.74 -3.66
C THR A 113 -10.77 8.90 -3.59
N LEU A 114 -10.15 9.30 -4.69
CA LEU A 114 -8.70 9.56 -4.70
C LEU A 114 -8.32 10.73 -3.77
N GLU A 115 -9.16 11.76 -3.74
CA GLU A 115 -9.02 12.90 -2.83
C GLU A 115 -9.11 12.49 -1.36
N GLN A 116 -10.04 11.60 -1.06
CA GLN A 116 -10.21 11.09 0.31
C GLN A 116 -8.97 10.28 0.75
N ARG A 117 -8.44 9.40 -0.13
CA ARG A 117 -7.20 8.65 0.14
C ARG A 117 -6.00 9.58 0.31
N ALA A 118 -5.90 10.63 -0.52
CA ALA A 118 -4.85 11.62 -0.38
C ALA A 118 -4.93 12.36 0.97
N ARG A 119 -6.13 12.65 1.48
CA ARG A 119 -6.32 13.23 2.83
C ARG A 119 -5.90 12.27 3.93
N ASP A 120 -6.24 10.99 3.82
CA ASP A 120 -5.84 9.98 4.81
C ASP A 120 -4.32 9.88 4.90
N VAL A 121 -3.66 9.77 3.74
CA VAL A 121 -2.19 9.69 3.69
C VAL A 121 -1.56 10.99 4.18
N ARG A 122 -2.15 12.16 3.89
CA ARG A 122 -1.69 13.44 4.44
C ARG A 122 -1.76 13.45 5.97
N ALA A 123 -2.83 12.91 6.56
CA ALA A 123 -2.93 12.78 8.02
C ALA A 123 -1.81 11.90 8.61
N VAL A 124 -1.44 10.79 7.93
CA VAL A 124 -0.30 9.96 8.33
C VAL A 124 1.02 10.75 8.25
N ILE A 125 1.26 11.47 7.15
CA ILE A 125 2.47 12.31 6.99
C ILE A 125 2.57 13.32 8.14
N ASP A 126 1.49 14.03 8.45
CA ASP A 126 1.47 15.08 9.48
C ASP A 126 1.64 14.53 10.90
N ALA A 127 1.21 13.28 11.14
CA ALA A 127 1.40 12.59 12.41
C ALA A 127 2.86 12.12 12.63
N VAL A 128 3.60 11.84 11.56
CA VAL A 128 4.95 11.27 11.66
C VAL A 128 6.03 12.34 11.52
N THR A 129 5.86 13.31 10.60
CA THR A 129 6.92 14.29 10.31
C THR A 129 6.38 15.62 9.79
N GLN A 130 7.14 16.69 10.02
CA GLN A 130 6.91 17.99 9.38
C GLN A 130 7.80 18.19 8.13
N GLU A 131 8.71 17.27 7.84
CA GLU A 131 9.55 17.33 6.65
C GLU A 131 8.77 16.96 5.38
N LYS A 132 9.31 17.36 4.21
CA LYS A 132 8.85 16.81 2.94
C LYS A 132 9.21 15.32 2.86
N VAL A 133 8.25 14.51 2.46
CA VAL A 133 8.43 13.06 2.31
C VAL A 133 8.68 12.69 0.85
N MET A 134 9.39 11.58 0.63
CA MET A 134 9.32 10.86 -0.63
C MET A 134 8.10 9.94 -0.60
N LEU A 135 7.48 9.71 -1.76
CA LEU A 135 6.37 8.77 -1.92
C LEU A 135 6.79 7.63 -2.85
N LEU A 136 6.48 6.41 -2.48
CA LEU A 136 6.55 5.24 -3.35
C LEU A 136 5.19 4.58 -3.34
N GLY A 137 4.52 4.53 -4.50
CA GLY A 137 3.20 3.95 -4.64
C GLY A 137 3.14 2.92 -5.76
N PHE A 138 2.49 1.80 -5.47
CA PHE A 138 2.20 0.76 -6.46
C PHE A 138 0.73 0.80 -6.86
N SER A 139 0.44 0.77 -8.17
CA SER A 139 -0.92 0.68 -8.72
C SER A 139 -1.85 1.76 -8.12
N ASP A 140 -2.82 1.41 -7.31
CA ASP A 140 -3.68 2.33 -6.55
C ASP A 140 -2.90 3.29 -5.65
N GLY A 141 -1.87 2.78 -4.97
CA GLY A 141 -0.92 3.60 -4.22
C GLY A 141 -0.18 4.59 -5.11
N GLY A 142 0.09 4.24 -6.37
CA GLY A 142 0.68 5.13 -7.38
C GLY A 142 -0.26 6.26 -7.77
N TYR A 143 -1.53 5.97 -8.03
CA TYR A 143 -2.55 7.00 -8.27
C TYR A 143 -2.72 7.92 -7.07
N THR A 144 -2.71 7.36 -5.86
CA THR A 144 -2.75 8.13 -4.62
C THR A 144 -1.52 9.04 -4.49
N ALA A 145 -0.33 8.55 -4.82
CA ALA A 145 0.91 9.33 -4.77
C ALA A 145 0.90 10.49 -5.78
N TYR A 146 0.42 10.29 -7.01
CA TYR A 146 0.20 11.38 -7.97
C TYR A 146 -0.73 12.45 -7.40
N LYS A 147 -1.86 12.03 -6.83
CA LYS A 147 -2.82 12.97 -6.26
C LYS A 147 -2.24 13.78 -5.11
N ILE A 148 -1.52 13.14 -4.19
CA ILE A 148 -0.84 13.83 -3.08
C ILE A 148 0.16 14.85 -3.61
N ALA A 149 1.01 14.47 -4.57
CA ALA A 149 2.01 15.36 -5.14
C ALA A 149 1.38 16.56 -5.90
N SER A 150 0.22 16.35 -6.52
CA SER A 150 -0.54 17.39 -7.21
C SER A 150 -1.18 18.40 -6.27
N ILE A 151 -1.77 17.95 -5.13
CA ILE A 151 -2.56 18.84 -4.26
C ILE A 151 -1.83 19.29 -2.98
N TYR A 152 -0.71 18.61 -2.62
CA TYR A 152 0.14 18.95 -1.46
C TYR A 152 1.62 19.05 -1.85
N PRO A 153 2.01 19.88 -2.84
CA PRO A 153 3.39 19.95 -3.34
C PRO A 153 4.40 20.43 -2.27
N ASP A 154 3.92 21.13 -1.26
CA ASP A 154 4.70 21.57 -0.10
C ASP A 154 5.14 20.42 0.82
N ARG A 155 4.49 19.25 0.73
CA ARG A 155 4.79 18.07 1.57
C ARG A 155 5.53 16.98 0.82
N VAL A 156 5.72 17.07 -0.50
CA VAL A 156 6.33 16.02 -1.32
C VAL A 156 7.69 16.47 -1.85
N LYS A 157 8.69 15.59 -1.70
CA LYS A 157 10.08 15.80 -2.17
C LYS A 157 10.35 15.11 -3.50
N LYS A 158 9.95 13.84 -3.62
CA LYS A 158 10.07 12.98 -4.81
C LYS A 158 8.93 11.96 -4.83
N VAL A 159 8.61 11.47 -6.00
CA VAL A 159 7.60 10.41 -6.16
C VAL A 159 8.16 9.25 -6.99
N ILE A 160 7.88 8.03 -6.57
CA ILE A 160 8.10 6.82 -7.35
C ILE A 160 6.74 6.16 -7.54
N VAL A 161 6.36 5.96 -8.78
CA VAL A 161 5.09 5.33 -9.14
C VAL A 161 5.35 4.08 -9.95
N ILE A 162 4.78 2.98 -9.51
CA ILE A 162 4.89 1.67 -10.17
C ILE A 162 3.51 1.23 -10.64
N GLY A 163 3.35 0.98 -11.93
CA GLY A 163 2.13 0.42 -12.50
C GLY A 163 0.90 1.34 -12.41
N ALA A 164 1.07 2.66 -12.56
CA ALA A 164 -0.03 3.61 -12.68
C ALA A 164 0.20 4.57 -13.85
N GLY A 165 -0.64 4.46 -14.88
CA GLY A 165 -0.62 5.29 -16.08
C GLY A 165 -1.71 6.37 -16.07
N VAL A 166 -1.98 6.97 -17.22
CA VAL A 166 -3.16 7.81 -17.39
C VAL A 166 -4.43 6.98 -17.21
N LEU A 167 -5.47 7.58 -16.66
CA LEU A 167 -6.76 6.95 -16.46
C LEU A 167 -7.86 8.00 -16.58
N ASN A 168 -8.90 7.69 -17.32
CA ASN A 168 -10.10 8.50 -17.45
C ASN A 168 -11.32 7.56 -17.48
N PRO A 169 -12.50 8.01 -17.08
CA PRO A 169 -13.72 7.22 -17.20
C PRO A 169 -13.92 6.68 -18.62
N GLY A 170 -14.17 5.38 -18.75
CA GLY A 170 -14.32 4.69 -20.02
C GLY A 170 -13.02 4.25 -20.71
N LEU A 171 -11.83 4.63 -20.22
CA LEU A 171 -10.56 4.10 -20.75
C LEU A 171 -10.36 2.63 -20.36
N ARG A 172 -10.82 2.25 -19.18
CA ARG A 172 -10.85 0.89 -18.66
C ARG A 172 -12.17 0.68 -17.94
N ASP A 173 -12.67 -0.52 -17.96
CA ASP A 173 -13.88 -0.92 -17.24
C ASP A 173 -13.49 -1.82 -16.08
N PHE A 174 -13.73 -1.37 -14.87
CA PHE A 174 -13.41 -2.11 -13.66
C PHE A 174 -14.68 -2.77 -13.14
N ASN A 175 -14.64 -4.08 -13.02
CA ASN A 175 -15.71 -4.91 -12.47
C ASN A 175 -15.08 -5.98 -11.56
N PHE A 176 -14.76 -5.62 -10.32
CA PHE A 176 -14.18 -6.56 -9.37
C PHE A 176 -15.30 -7.35 -8.68
N ASN A 177 -15.42 -8.60 -9.05
CA ASN A 177 -16.37 -9.52 -8.43
C ASN A 177 -15.82 -10.05 -7.10
N PHE A 178 -16.59 -9.83 -6.04
CA PHE A 178 -16.20 -10.22 -4.68
C PHE A 178 -16.06 -11.73 -4.53
N ASP A 179 -17.03 -12.52 -5.02
CA ASP A 179 -17.03 -13.98 -4.84
C ASP A 179 -15.92 -14.65 -5.65
N GLU A 180 -15.66 -14.16 -6.86
CA GLU A 180 -14.54 -14.61 -7.68
C GLU A 180 -13.21 -14.30 -7.02
N ALA A 181 -13.04 -13.10 -6.48
CA ALA A 181 -11.84 -12.73 -5.74
C ALA A 181 -11.60 -13.59 -4.51
N MET A 182 -12.66 -13.91 -3.74
CA MET A 182 -12.58 -14.83 -2.61
C MET A 182 -12.14 -16.23 -3.04
N ALA A 183 -12.65 -16.72 -4.17
CA ALA A 183 -12.34 -18.04 -4.69
C ALA A 183 -10.90 -18.17 -5.22
N LEU A 184 -10.32 -17.08 -5.76
CA LEU A 184 -8.95 -17.05 -6.29
C LEU A 184 -7.88 -17.29 -5.23
N ASP A 185 -8.06 -16.76 -4.02
CA ASP A 185 -7.08 -16.92 -2.92
C ASP A 185 -7.77 -16.84 -1.55
N PHE A 186 -8.49 -17.89 -1.21
CA PHE A 186 -9.26 -17.97 0.04
C PHE A 186 -8.41 -17.72 1.29
N ASP A 187 -7.22 -18.32 1.36
CA ASP A 187 -6.34 -18.19 2.53
C ASP A 187 -5.86 -16.73 2.74
N PHE A 188 -5.56 -16.02 1.66
CA PHE A 188 -5.23 -14.59 1.73
C PHE A 188 -6.39 -13.79 2.32
N TRP A 189 -7.60 -14.01 1.82
CA TRP A 189 -8.76 -13.26 2.28
C TRP A 189 -9.15 -13.56 3.73
N GLU A 190 -9.01 -14.81 4.18
CA GLU A 190 -9.21 -15.14 5.59
C GLU A 190 -8.19 -14.40 6.49
N GLN A 191 -6.93 -14.31 6.06
CA GLN A 191 -5.94 -13.51 6.77
C GLN A 191 -6.29 -12.02 6.78
N GLN A 192 -6.73 -11.45 5.64
CA GLN A 192 -7.13 -10.04 5.58
C GLN A 192 -8.35 -9.76 6.47
N LYS A 193 -9.38 -10.60 6.43
CA LYS A 193 -10.57 -10.48 7.29
C LYS A 193 -10.21 -10.56 8.78
N ALA A 194 -9.23 -11.38 9.15
CA ALA A 194 -8.76 -11.47 10.53
C ALA A 194 -8.03 -10.21 11.02
N LEU A 195 -7.47 -9.41 10.11
CA LEU A 195 -6.82 -8.12 10.43
C LEU A 195 -7.80 -6.96 10.50
N MET A 196 -8.83 -6.99 9.64
CA MET A 196 -9.75 -5.86 9.45
C MET A 196 -10.57 -5.56 10.71
N PRO A 197 -10.72 -4.27 11.10
CA PRO A 197 -11.66 -3.88 12.15
C PRO A 197 -13.12 -4.18 11.79
N GLU A 198 -13.46 -4.14 10.49
CA GLU A 198 -14.82 -4.24 9.97
C GLU A 198 -14.96 -5.34 8.89
N PRO A 199 -14.61 -6.62 9.16
CA PRO A 199 -14.48 -7.65 8.13
C PRO A 199 -15.80 -7.96 7.39
N LYS A 200 -16.95 -7.70 8.02
CA LYS A 200 -18.29 -7.87 7.40
C LYS A 200 -18.55 -6.87 6.27
N ARG A 201 -17.81 -5.77 6.23
CA ARG A 201 -17.92 -4.72 5.21
C ARG A 201 -16.97 -4.90 4.04
N LEU A 202 -16.21 -6.01 3.96
CA LEU A 202 -15.22 -6.22 2.89
C LEU A 202 -15.85 -6.13 1.49
N ASN A 203 -17.05 -6.67 1.28
CA ASN A 203 -17.75 -6.52 -0.01
C ASN A 203 -18.06 -5.04 -0.35
N GLU A 204 -18.40 -4.23 0.65
CA GLU A 204 -18.56 -2.78 0.46
C GLU A 204 -17.25 -2.11 -0.02
N VAL A 205 -16.09 -2.54 0.50
CA VAL A 205 -14.78 -2.07 0.03
C VAL A 205 -14.59 -2.36 -1.46
N PHE A 206 -14.92 -3.57 -1.91
CA PHE A 206 -14.87 -3.95 -3.33
C PHE A 206 -15.73 -3.01 -4.18
N GLN A 207 -16.98 -2.78 -3.77
CA GLN A 207 -17.90 -1.91 -4.50
C GLN A 207 -17.40 -0.45 -4.54
N GLN A 208 -16.94 0.08 -3.42
CA GLN A 208 -16.45 1.46 -3.34
C GLN A 208 -15.18 1.67 -4.17
N ILE A 209 -14.24 0.73 -4.15
CA ILE A 209 -13.01 0.82 -4.95
C ILE A 209 -13.35 0.69 -6.45
N THR A 210 -14.22 -0.24 -6.83
CA THR A 210 -14.69 -0.40 -8.21
C THR A 210 -15.31 0.91 -8.72
N ASN A 211 -16.22 1.49 -7.94
CA ASN A 211 -16.85 2.76 -8.29
C ASN A 211 -15.84 3.90 -8.38
N CYS A 212 -14.87 3.95 -7.46
CA CYS A 212 -13.80 4.95 -7.48
C CYS A 212 -12.98 4.84 -8.78
N TYR A 213 -12.56 3.65 -9.17
CA TYR A 213 -11.73 3.45 -10.36
C TYR A 213 -12.47 3.78 -11.65
N ASN A 214 -13.76 3.46 -11.76
CA ASN A 214 -14.57 3.81 -12.93
C ASN A 214 -14.82 5.31 -13.11
N GLN A 215 -14.61 6.08 -12.03
CA GLN A 215 -14.74 7.56 -12.03
C GLN A 215 -13.40 8.27 -11.96
N LEU A 216 -12.30 7.54 -11.81
CA LEU A 216 -10.98 8.10 -11.60
C LEU A 216 -10.45 8.81 -12.84
N THR A 217 -9.94 10.02 -12.63
CA THR A 217 -9.29 10.81 -13.67
C THR A 217 -7.84 11.11 -13.25
N ILE A 218 -6.90 10.63 -14.06
CA ILE A 218 -5.45 10.89 -13.99
C ILE A 218 -5.04 11.42 -15.36
N ASP A 219 -5.13 12.70 -15.50
CA ASP A 219 -4.95 13.46 -16.74
C ASP A 219 -3.84 14.51 -16.61
N GLU A 220 -3.70 15.36 -17.64
CA GLU A 220 -2.76 16.48 -17.67
C GLU A 220 -2.96 17.45 -16.49
N LYS A 221 -4.19 17.67 -16.04
CA LYS A 221 -4.47 18.57 -14.92
C LYS A 221 -3.88 18.03 -13.61
N VAL A 222 -3.95 16.72 -13.38
CA VAL A 222 -3.37 16.08 -12.19
C VAL A 222 -1.86 15.96 -12.33
N LEU A 223 -1.38 15.42 -13.46
CA LEU A 223 0.03 15.09 -13.66
C LEU A 223 0.90 16.34 -13.91
N GLY A 224 0.41 17.31 -14.67
CA GLY A 224 1.08 18.56 -14.94
C GLY A 224 1.21 19.49 -13.72
N ALA A 225 0.38 19.29 -12.69
CA ALA A 225 0.48 20.04 -11.43
C ALA A 225 1.59 19.55 -10.49
N ILE A 226 2.21 18.39 -10.77
CA ILE A 226 3.27 17.82 -9.94
C ILE A 226 4.57 18.60 -10.12
N GLN A 227 5.10 19.15 -9.03
CA GLN A 227 6.27 20.03 -9.04
C GLN A 227 7.59 19.33 -8.70
N CYS A 228 7.54 18.16 -8.09
CA CYS A 228 8.73 17.41 -7.68
C CYS A 228 9.16 16.40 -8.75
N PRO A 229 10.42 15.89 -8.69
CA PRO A 229 10.85 14.79 -9.56
C PRO A 229 10.00 13.53 -9.35
N VAL A 230 9.66 12.85 -10.45
CA VAL A 230 8.87 11.62 -10.46
C VAL A 230 9.56 10.52 -11.26
N LEU A 231 9.76 9.35 -10.67
CA LEU A 231 10.13 8.13 -11.39
C LEU A 231 8.85 7.33 -11.67
N VAL A 232 8.51 7.18 -12.95
CA VAL A 232 7.36 6.39 -13.40
C VAL A 232 7.85 5.04 -13.92
N MET A 233 7.26 3.94 -13.43
CA MET A 233 7.71 2.59 -13.74
C MET A 233 6.56 1.68 -14.15
N ALA A 234 6.82 0.75 -15.07
CA ALA A 234 5.90 -0.34 -15.44
C ALA A 234 6.66 -1.59 -15.86
N GLY A 235 5.98 -2.72 -15.84
CA GLY A 235 6.43 -3.93 -16.55
C GLY A 235 6.07 -3.85 -18.04
N ASP A 236 6.89 -4.45 -18.90
CA ASP A 236 6.62 -4.53 -20.34
C ASP A 236 5.42 -5.42 -20.68
N ARG A 237 4.99 -6.27 -19.73
CA ARG A 237 3.84 -7.18 -19.82
C ARG A 237 2.72 -6.81 -18.84
N ASP A 238 2.67 -5.57 -18.41
CA ASP A 238 1.58 -5.08 -17.55
C ASP A 238 0.31 -4.89 -18.35
N GLU A 239 -0.63 -5.83 -18.22
CA GLU A 239 -1.95 -5.79 -18.87
C GLU A 239 -2.89 -4.79 -18.18
N GLY A 240 -2.68 -4.55 -16.89
CA GLY A 240 -3.48 -3.61 -16.10
C GLY A 240 -3.17 -2.14 -16.41
N ASN A 241 -1.89 -1.80 -16.55
CA ASN A 241 -1.42 -0.47 -16.89
C ASN A 241 -0.37 -0.56 -18.00
N SER A 242 -0.86 -0.59 -19.25
CA SER A 242 0.00 -0.76 -20.42
C SER A 242 1.16 0.25 -20.46
N VAL A 243 2.28 -0.16 -21.04
CA VAL A 243 3.44 0.71 -21.25
C VAL A 243 3.03 2.02 -21.93
N LYS A 244 2.09 1.98 -22.88
CA LYS A 244 1.55 3.17 -23.55
C LYS A 244 0.94 4.17 -22.56
N ASN A 245 0.09 3.70 -21.66
CA ASN A 245 -0.59 4.57 -20.69
C ASN A 245 0.39 5.12 -19.63
N VAL A 246 1.37 4.31 -19.24
CA VAL A 246 2.40 4.71 -18.27
C VAL A 246 3.38 5.71 -18.90
N LEU A 247 3.80 5.51 -20.16
CA LEU A 247 4.59 6.49 -20.92
C LEU A 247 3.83 7.81 -21.07
N GLN A 248 2.55 7.76 -21.41
CA GLN A 248 1.73 8.97 -21.51
C GLN A 248 1.66 9.72 -20.17
N ALA A 249 1.50 9.02 -19.05
CA ALA A 249 1.54 9.66 -17.73
C ALA A 249 2.90 10.33 -17.45
N ALA A 250 4.01 9.65 -17.76
CA ALA A 250 5.33 10.21 -17.60
C ALA A 250 5.50 11.52 -18.42
N LEU A 251 5.10 11.52 -19.69
CA LEU A 251 5.23 12.69 -20.58
C LEU A 251 4.39 13.91 -20.14
N LEU A 252 3.34 13.69 -19.35
CA LEU A 252 2.52 14.78 -18.79
C LEU A 252 3.12 15.39 -17.52
N ILE A 253 4.11 14.74 -16.91
CA ILE A 253 4.78 15.23 -15.69
C ILE A 253 6.00 16.06 -16.08
N PRO A 254 6.12 17.34 -15.63
CA PRO A 254 7.21 18.23 -16.07
C PRO A 254 8.61 17.69 -15.77
N ASN A 255 8.84 17.11 -14.60
CA ASN A 255 10.14 16.55 -14.20
C ASN A 255 10.00 15.04 -13.95
N HIS A 256 10.19 14.25 -14.99
CA HIS A 256 10.01 12.81 -14.92
C HIS A 256 11.22 12.00 -15.37
N GLN A 257 11.32 10.79 -14.84
CA GLN A 257 12.14 9.69 -15.33
C GLN A 257 11.23 8.50 -15.62
N LEU A 258 11.60 7.65 -16.57
CA LEU A 258 10.81 6.47 -16.96
C LEU A 258 11.67 5.21 -16.89
N ALA A 259 11.15 4.15 -16.29
CA ALA A 259 11.78 2.82 -16.29
C ALA A 259 10.75 1.75 -16.69
N ILE A 260 11.04 1.03 -17.76
CA ILE A 260 10.26 -0.14 -18.18
C ILE A 260 11.05 -1.40 -17.82
N ILE A 261 10.46 -2.24 -16.98
CA ILE A 261 11.09 -3.47 -16.46
C ILE A 261 10.75 -4.63 -17.40
N PRO A 262 11.76 -5.24 -18.05
CA PRO A 262 11.54 -6.30 -19.01
C PRO A 262 11.08 -7.59 -18.32
N ASN A 263 10.27 -8.36 -19.04
CA ASN A 263 9.70 -9.65 -18.61
C ASN A 263 8.93 -9.57 -17.30
N ALA A 264 8.29 -8.44 -17.01
CA ALA A 264 7.54 -8.20 -15.78
C ALA A 264 6.10 -7.78 -16.07
N GLY A 265 5.17 -8.36 -15.33
CA GLY A 265 3.76 -7.96 -15.28
C GLY A 265 3.54 -6.78 -14.33
N HIS A 266 2.32 -6.66 -13.82
CA HIS A 266 1.89 -5.52 -13.00
C HIS A 266 2.74 -5.29 -11.73
N PRO A 267 2.96 -6.31 -10.83
CA PRO A 267 3.83 -6.13 -9.66
C PRO A 267 5.30 -6.37 -10.00
N VAL A 268 5.93 -5.41 -10.72
CA VAL A 268 7.32 -5.54 -11.23
C VAL A 268 8.34 -5.91 -10.15
N PHE A 269 8.14 -5.43 -8.92
CA PHE A 269 9.02 -5.70 -7.77
C PHE A 269 8.89 -7.13 -7.23
N ILE A 270 7.79 -7.82 -7.53
CA ILE A 270 7.65 -9.26 -7.27
C ILE A 270 8.31 -10.06 -8.40
N ALA A 271 8.04 -9.68 -9.64
CA ALA A 271 8.54 -10.39 -10.82
C ALA A 271 10.05 -10.23 -11.01
N ASN A 272 10.59 -9.01 -10.88
CA ASN A 272 12.01 -8.70 -11.09
C ASN A 272 12.48 -7.61 -10.11
N PHE A 273 12.73 -7.99 -8.87
CA PHE A 273 13.15 -7.05 -7.84
C PHE A 273 14.45 -6.35 -8.16
N ASN A 274 15.44 -7.07 -8.70
CA ASN A 274 16.77 -6.51 -8.97
C ASN A 274 16.71 -5.37 -10.01
N ALA A 275 15.98 -5.55 -11.11
CA ALA A 275 15.82 -4.50 -12.12
C ALA A 275 14.99 -3.32 -11.57
N THR A 276 13.94 -3.62 -10.80
CA THR A 276 13.13 -2.60 -10.12
C THR A 276 13.98 -1.77 -9.18
N TRP A 277 14.76 -2.42 -8.32
CA TRP A 277 15.61 -1.73 -7.35
C TRP A 277 16.76 -0.95 -8.00
N ALA A 278 17.34 -1.48 -9.08
CA ALA A 278 18.37 -0.79 -9.86
C ALA A 278 17.86 0.52 -10.49
N SER A 279 16.55 0.62 -10.74
CA SER A 279 15.91 1.86 -11.21
C SER A 279 15.57 2.82 -10.06
N ILE A 280 15.13 2.29 -8.92
CA ILE A 280 14.72 3.08 -7.76
C ILE A 280 15.92 3.68 -7.02
N ALA A 281 16.97 2.89 -6.76
CA ALA A 281 18.06 3.28 -5.90
C ALA A 281 18.86 4.52 -6.39
N PRO A 282 19.18 4.70 -7.68
CA PRO A 282 19.77 5.94 -8.17
C PRO A 282 18.86 7.14 -7.97
N PHE A 283 17.57 7.03 -8.29
CA PHE A 283 16.61 8.12 -8.22
C PHE A 283 16.43 8.67 -6.80
N ILE A 284 16.33 7.80 -5.78
CA ILE A 284 16.17 8.24 -4.39
C ILE A 284 17.45 8.84 -3.78
N ASN A 285 18.63 8.46 -4.30
CA ASN A 285 19.92 8.94 -3.82
C ASN A 285 20.42 10.21 -4.54
N GLU A 286 19.82 10.58 -5.66
CA GLU A 286 20.10 11.83 -6.37
C GLU A 286 19.77 13.03 -5.46
N LYS A 287 20.66 14.05 -5.40
CA LYS A 287 20.52 15.22 -4.53
C LYS A 287 19.51 16.22 -5.07
#